data_9e538ddf7cd98eac12960c4b83b3a921
#
_entry.id   9e538ddf7cd98eac12960c4b83b3a921
#
_cell.length_a   1.000
_cell.length_b   1.000
_cell.length_c   1.000
_cell.angle_alpha   90.00
_cell.angle_beta   90.00
_cell.angle_gamma   90.00
#
_symmetry.space_group_name_H-M   'P 1'
#
loop_
_entity.id
_entity.type
_entity.pdbx_description
1 polymer ?
#
loop_
_entity_poly.entity_id
_entity_poly.type
_entity_poly.pdbx_seq_one_letter_code
_entity_poly.pdbx_strand_id
1 'polypeptide(L)' 'MKNRLEEIRKARGLRQEELACALSVSRQTISSLEKGRYNPSILLAFKIARYFGLTIEEIFIYEEEEEP' A
#
# COMPACT_ATOMS: atom_id res chain seq x y z
N MET A 1 -1.61 -1.18 9.49
CA MET A 1 -2.66 -0.27 9.03
C MET A 1 -3.51 -0.94 7.96
N LYS A 2 -4.81 -0.85 8.12
CA LYS A 2 -5.74 -1.44 7.17
C LYS A 2 -5.65 -0.70 5.84
N ASN A 3 -5.75 -1.44 4.73
CA ASN A 3 -5.64 -0.80 3.43
C ASN A 3 -6.25 -1.67 2.34
N ARG A 4 -6.35 -1.08 1.15
CA ARG A 4 -6.90 -1.76 -0.02
C ARG A 4 -5.82 -2.03 -1.06
N LEU A 5 -4.57 -2.04 -0.66
CA LEU A 5 -3.48 -2.14 -1.61
C LEU A 5 -3.53 -3.42 -2.43
N GLU A 6 -3.79 -4.54 -1.76
CA GLU A 6 -3.85 -5.82 -2.46
C GLU A 6 -4.97 -5.82 -3.50
N GLU A 7 -6.12 -5.32 -3.10
CA GLU A 7 -7.28 -5.25 -3.98
C GLU A 7 -6.99 -4.41 -5.20
N ILE A 8 -6.38 -3.24 -4.99
CA ILE A 8 -6.07 -2.33 -6.08
C ILE A 8 -5.02 -2.95 -7.00
N ARG A 9 -4.00 -3.55 -6.41
CA ARG A 9 -2.94 -4.19 -7.19
C ARG A 9 -3.50 -5.28 -8.09
N LYS A 10 -4.35 -6.14 -7.51
CA LYS A 10 -4.93 -7.23 -8.28
C LYS A 10 -5.85 -6.74 -9.39
N ALA A 11 -6.57 -5.67 -9.11
CA ALA A 11 -7.45 -5.07 -10.11
C ALA A 11 -6.67 -4.56 -11.31
N ARG A 12 -5.39 -4.21 -11.12
CA ARG A 12 -4.53 -3.75 -12.19
C ARG A 12 -3.73 -4.88 -12.82
N GLY A 13 -3.95 -6.13 -12.37
CA GLY A 13 -3.25 -7.27 -12.93
C GLY A 13 -1.78 -7.33 -12.55
N LEU A 14 -1.40 -6.74 -11.43
CA LEU A 14 0.00 -6.70 -11.02
C LEU A 14 0.31 -7.74 -9.96
N ARG A 15 1.50 -8.33 -10.06
CA ARG A 15 1.99 -9.21 -9.01
C ARG A 15 2.72 -8.37 -7.99
N GLN A 16 2.89 -8.92 -6.78
CA GLN A 16 3.60 -8.21 -5.72
C GLN A 16 4.99 -7.79 -6.17
N GLU A 17 5.67 -8.69 -6.87
CA GLU A 17 7.00 -8.44 -7.35
C GLU A 17 7.06 -7.27 -8.31
N GLU A 18 6.06 -7.18 -9.18
CA GLU A 18 6.02 -6.10 -10.16
C GLU A 18 5.80 -4.75 -9.49
N LEU A 19 4.91 -4.72 -8.52
CA LEU A 19 4.66 -3.49 -7.80
C LEU A 19 5.87 -3.08 -6.98
N ALA A 20 6.51 -4.05 -6.33
CA ALA A 20 7.70 -3.77 -5.54
C ALA A 20 8.79 -3.15 -6.40
N CYS A 21 8.99 -3.71 -7.57
CA CYS A 21 9.99 -3.20 -8.50
C CYS A 21 9.67 -1.76 -8.90
N ALA A 22 8.41 -1.49 -9.24
CA ALA A 22 7.99 -0.16 -9.66
C ALA A 22 8.20 0.87 -8.56
N LEU A 23 8.06 0.47 -7.31
CA LEU A 23 8.21 1.38 -6.18
C LEU A 23 9.60 1.36 -5.55
N SER A 24 10.49 0.54 -6.09
CA SER A 24 11.86 0.39 -5.59
C SER A 24 11.90 -0.08 -4.14
N VAL A 25 11.07 -1.04 -3.82
CA VAL A 25 11.09 -1.67 -2.50
C VAL A 25 11.10 -3.18 -2.69
N SER A 26 11.29 -3.92 -1.61
CA SER A 26 11.31 -5.38 -1.71
C SER A 26 9.89 -5.94 -1.81
N ARG A 27 9.78 -7.15 -2.37
CA ARG A 27 8.50 -7.83 -2.43
C ARG A 27 7.95 -8.06 -1.03
N GLN A 28 8.84 -8.34 -0.08
CA GLN A 28 8.43 -8.55 1.29
C GLN A 28 7.80 -7.30 1.90
N THR A 29 8.30 -6.13 1.51
CA THR A 29 7.71 -4.87 1.95
C THR A 29 6.26 -4.78 1.48
N ILE A 30 6.01 -5.10 0.20
CA ILE A 30 4.66 -5.06 -0.34
C ILE A 30 3.78 -6.08 0.39
N SER A 31 4.29 -7.30 0.57
CA SER A 31 3.52 -8.35 1.22
C SER A 31 3.13 -7.95 2.65
N SER A 32 4.09 -7.43 3.42
CA SER A 32 3.81 -7.03 4.79
C SER A 32 2.84 -5.86 4.85
N LEU A 33 2.99 -4.93 3.92
CA LEU A 33 2.12 -3.77 3.87
C LEU A 33 0.69 -4.19 3.57
N GLU A 34 0.50 -5.09 2.61
CA GLU A 34 -0.83 -5.56 2.24
C GLU A 34 -1.52 -6.28 3.39
N LYS A 35 -0.73 -6.93 4.24
CA LYS A 35 -1.28 -7.63 5.39
C LYS A 35 -1.55 -6.72 6.57
N GLY A 36 -1.26 -5.44 6.43
CA GLY A 36 -1.53 -4.47 7.47
C GLY A 36 -0.60 -4.57 8.66
N ARG A 37 0.59 -5.15 8.46
CA ARG A 37 1.50 -5.39 9.57
C ARG A 37 2.25 -4.16 10.04
N TYR A 38 2.30 -3.13 9.22
CA TYR A 38 2.95 -1.90 9.63
C TYR A 38 2.40 -0.73 8.82
N ASN A 39 2.71 0.47 9.28
CA ASN A 39 2.31 1.67 8.56
C ASN A 39 3.40 2.06 7.60
N PRO A 40 3.08 2.44 6.37
CA PRO A 40 4.11 2.84 5.43
C PRO A 40 4.71 4.17 5.86
N SER A 41 5.95 4.44 5.43
CA SER A 41 6.51 5.76 5.59
C SER A 41 5.69 6.71 4.73
N ILE A 42 5.76 8.00 5.06
CA ILE A 42 5.00 8.96 4.27
C ILE A 42 5.48 8.98 2.83
N LEU A 43 6.78 8.80 2.62
CA LEU A 43 7.31 8.76 1.27
C LEU A 43 6.74 7.59 0.49
N LEU A 44 6.71 6.40 1.11
CA LEU A 44 6.18 5.23 0.43
C LEU A 44 4.69 5.39 0.14
N ALA A 45 3.95 5.97 1.08
CA ALA A 45 2.53 6.19 0.86
C ALA A 45 2.28 7.09 -0.34
N PHE A 46 3.07 8.15 -0.48
CA PHE A 46 2.96 9.03 -1.63
C PHE A 46 3.34 8.32 -2.93
N LYS A 47 4.39 7.50 -2.89
CA LYS A 47 4.81 6.77 -4.09
C LYS A 47 3.70 5.84 -4.57
N ILE A 48 3.07 5.15 -3.63
CA ILE A 48 1.98 4.23 -3.97
C ILE A 48 0.81 5.00 -4.57
N ALA A 49 0.41 6.08 -3.92
CA ALA A 49 -0.72 6.86 -4.38
C ALA A 49 -0.48 7.40 -5.79
N ARG A 50 0.71 7.94 -6.03
CA ARG A 50 1.02 8.49 -7.33
C ARG A 50 1.10 7.41 -8.41
N TYR A 51 1.61 6.24 -8.04
CA TYR A 51 1.71 5.15 -9.00
C TYR A 51 0.34 4.73 -9.50
N PHE A 52 -0.63 4.67 -8.62
CA PHE A 52 -1.98 4.25 -9.00
C PHE A 52 -2.88 5.40 -9.42
N GLY A 53 -2.43 6.64 -9.22
CA GLY A 53 -3.26 7.79 -9.54
C GLY A 53 -4.43 7.94 -8.60
N LEU A 54 -4.24 7.56 -7.34
CA LEU A 54 -5.27 7.61 -6.31
C LEU A 54 -4.80 8.47 -5.16
N THR A 55 -5.73 8.82 -4.28
CA THR A 55 -5.35 9.53 -3.06
C THR A 55 -4.92 8.51 -2.02
N ILE A 56 -4.21 8.99 -1.02
CA ILE A 56 -3.79 8.12 0.08
C ILE A 56 -5.02 7.56 0.78
N GLU A 57 -6.06 8.37 0.95
CA GLU A 57 -7.28 7.93 1.62
C GLU A 57 -8.03 6.86 0.85
N GLU A 58 -7.83 6.79 -0.45
CA GLU A 58 -8.46 5.75 -1.24
C GLU A 58 -7.76 4.41 -1.08
N ILE A 59 -6.54 4.44 -0.59
CA ILE A 59 -5.73 3.24 -0.44
C ILE A 59 -5.63 2.79 1.01
N PHE A 60 -5.34 3.73 1.91
CA PHE A 60 -5.14 3.43 3.33
C PHE A 60 -6.33 3.88 4.14
N ILE A 61 -6.71 3.05 5.10
CA ILE A 61 -7.92 3.30 5.89
C ILE A 61 -7.53 3.68 7.30
N TYR A 62 -7.93 4.87 7.72
CA TYR A 62 -7.67 5.35 9.07
C TYR A 62 -8.82 4.91 9.97
N GLU A 63 -8.48 4.28 11.08
CA GLU A 63 -9.49 3.82 12.02
C GLU A 63 -9.34 4.55 13.34
N GLU A 64 -10.26 5.43 13.63
CA GLU A 64 -10.17 6.26 14.80
C GLU A 64 -10.32 5.53 16.12
N GLU A 65 -10.97 4.40 16.09
CA GLU A 65 -11.15 3.66 17.32
C GLU A 65 -9.87 3.04 17.82
N GLU A 66 -8.79 3.24 17.11
CA GLU A 66 -7.51 2.74 17.52
C GLU A 66 -6.87 3.54 18.61
N GLU A 67 -7.56 4.46 19.15
CA GLU A 67 -7.03 5.30 20.19
C GLU A 67 -6.45 4.54 21.32
N PRO A 68 -5.33 4.95 21.90
CA PRO A 68 -4.76 4.30 23.06
C PRO A 68 -5.62 4.44 24.28
#